data_7e116b981c71e9a3f17c5546e8f34982
#
_entry.id   7e116b981c71e9a3f17c5546e8f34982
#
_cell.length_a   1.000
_cell.length_b   1.000
_cell.length_c   1.000
_cell.angle_alpha   90.00
_cell.angle_beta   90.00
_cell.angle_gamma   90.00
#
_symmetry.space_group_name_H-M   'P 1'
#
loop_
_entity.id
_entity.type
_entity.pdbx_description
1 polymer ?
#
loop_
_entity_poly.entity_id
_entity_poly.type
_entity_poly.pdbx_seq_one_letter_code
_entity_poly.pdbx_strand_id
1 'polypeptide(L)'
;MRKHLVRTAVVVVPITFCMLVSYVTLGGQTPAAPKFKYGPDWPKPLPNKWKMGGVTGLAVDKDDNVWVLNRPNDLVSIEVHQEQDPPLADCCVHAPAMIHFDKAGNVIESFDAPQGHGMAVDKQGFIYIGQNTVRKYDPKTGKVLAAIPHIPENANGQPFDNNPRIGWVKGQGGAGPVAGFIAVPNADGGRGGRGGRGGGRAGGGDGAATQAQLQQSAFIAKYPPTTPMIVGGIEEIRTDDAVNEIYVADNAFGGRVMVFSLDKFEFKRGWGAYGHKLSEISTKPEDHAYTPNGPMAKEFVGHLTFNFSNDGLAYAADRTGNRIHVTDKQGNFKLEIKLAEYTGVGGSAGGVMFSNDKDQKLLYISDLTNNHIWFLDRKTGKVLGSMGQMGESGGSFFGVHMEATDSKGNLYTGEVFAGERVQRFVPADSPRGKLLEQLSRVQP
;
A
#
# COMPACT_ATOMS: atom_id res chain seq x y z
N MET A 1 94.08 41.96 -27.34
CA MET A 1 93.03 41.19 -28.00
C MET A 1 92.00 40.67 -26.98
N ARG A 2 90.90 41.36 -26.74
CA ARG A 2 89.84 40.93 -25.82
C ARG A 2 88.75 40.33 -26.62
N LYS A 3 88.39 39.05 -26.38
CA LYS A 3 87.26 38.35 -26.98
C LYS A 3 86.01 38.61 -26.13
N HIS A 4 85.02 39.23 -26.70
CA HIS A 4 83.66 39.38 -26.09
C HIS A 4 82.86 38.09 -26.30
N LEU A 5 82.46 37.47 -25.18
CA LEU A 5 81.51 36.37 -25.18
C LEU A 5 80.06 36.95 -25.05
N VAL A 6 79.26 36.77 -26.08
CA VAL A 6 77.86 37.10 -26.05
C VAL A 6 77.12 35.90 -25.41
N ARG A 7 76.47 36.09 -24.28
CA ARG A 7 75.60 35.09 -23.65
C ARG A 7 74.21 35.34 -24.12
N THR A 8 73.66 34.43 -24.92
CA THR A 8 72.27 34.40 -25.29
C THR A 8 71.43 33.76 -24.17
N ALA A 9 70.55 34.53 -23.51
CA ALA A 9 69.61 34.03 -22.53
C ALA A 9 68.36 33.48 -23.23
N VAL A 10 68.10 32.19 -23.10
CA VAL A 10 66.86 31.58 -23.59
C VAL A 10 65.80 31.71 -22.44
N VAL A 11 64.80 32.50 -22.66
CA VAL A 11 63.62 32.60 -21.75
C VAL A 11 62.66 31.49 -22.14
N VAL A 12 62.53 30.49 -21.27
CA VAL A 12 61.50 29.45 -21.38
C VAL A 12 60.24 29.96 -20.63
N VAL A 13 59.19 30.31 -21.38
CA VAL A 13 57.86 30.63 -20.84
C VAL A 13 57.09 29.31 -20.68
N PRO A 14 56.69 28.93 -19.47
CA PRO A 14 55.80 27.75 -19.32
C PRO A 14 54.38 28.11 -19.74
N ILE A 15 53.93 27.50 -20.84
CA ILE A 15 52.52 27.55 -21.27
C ILE A 15 51.76 26.58 -20.37
N THR A 16 51.10 27.11 -19.33
CA THR A 16 50.16 26.35 -18.51
C THR A 16 48.87 26.17 -19.31
N PHE A 17 48.66 24.98 -19.87
CA PHE A 17 47.46 24.60 -20.54
C PHE A 17 46.38 24.28 -19.50
N CYS A 18 45.54 25.27 -19.14
CA CYS A 18 44.32 25.04 -18.34
C CYS A 18 43.33 24.28 -19.21
N MET A 19 43.23 22.96 -19.02
CA MET A 19 42.09 22.18 -19.49
C MET A 19 40.85 22.59 -18.66
N LEU A 20 39.99 23.41 -19.21
CA LEU A 20 38.63 23.61 -18.73
C LEU A 20 37.88 22.31 -19.01
N VAL A 21 37.80 21.45 -18.02
CA VAL A 21 36.84 20.34 -18.02
C VAL A 21 35.46 20.94 -17.82
N SER A 22 34.74 21.18 -18.90
CA SER A 22 33.34 21.53 -18.85
C SER A 22 32.58 20.31 -18.34
N TYR A 23 32.22 20.30 -17.07
CA TYR A 23 31.22 19.38 -16.54
C TYR A 23 29.88 19.78 -17.19
N VAL A 24 29.52 19.14 -18.28
CA VAL A 24 28.14 19.13 -18.73
C VAL A 24 27.36 18.32 -17.70
N THR A 25 26.81 19.00 -16.70
CA THR A 25 25.76 18.42 -15.89
C THR A 25 24.58 18.21 -16.86
N LEU A 26 24.40 16.98 -17.28
CA LEU A 26 23.13 16.53 -17.83
C LEU A 26 22.09 16.68 -16.70
N GLY A 27 21.63 17.89 -16.50
CA GLY A 27 20.48 18.18 -15.64
C GLY A 27 19.27 17.51 -16.26
N GLY A 28 18.98 16.28 -15.84
CA GLY A 28 17.72 15.65 -16.19
C GLY A 28 16.61 16.58 -15.69
N GLN A 29 15.74 17.02 -16.61
CA GLN A 29 14.60 17.85 -16.23
C GLN A 29 13.78 17.07 -15.23
N THR A 30 13.48 17.70 -14.09
CA THR A 30 12.53 17.15 -13.12
C THR A 30 11.23 16.85 -13.85
N PRO A 31 10.69 15.62 -13.78
CA PRO A 31 9.46 15.30 -14.47
C PRO A 31 8.33 16.19 -13.94
N ALA A 32 7.40 16.54 -14.82
CA ALA A 32 6.19 17.24 -14.39
C ALA A 32 5.21 16.25 -13.75
N ALA A 33 4.37 16.72 -12.83
CA ALA A 33 3.27 15.94 -12.31
C ALA A 33 2.35 15.49 -13.47
N PRO A 34 1.95 14.21 -13.53
CA PRO A 34 1.07 13.71 -14.57
C PRO A 34 -0.32 14.31 -14.39
N LYS A 35 -1.07 14.38 -15.48
CA LYS A 35 -2.47 14.81 -15.47
C LYS A 35 -3.35 13.65 -15.88
N PHE A 36 -4.39 13.41 -15.11
CA PHE A 36 -5.37 12.38 -15.36
C PHE A 36 -6.78 12.95 -15.54
N LYS A 37 -7.62 12.21 -16.24
CA LYS A 37 -9.06 12.46 -16.36
C LYS A 37 -9.82 11.26 -15.81
N TYR A 38 -10.83 11.53 -14.99
CA TYR A 38 -11.76 10.52 -14.53
C TYR A 38 -12.49 9.87 -15.71
N GLY A 39 -12.52 8.55 -15.74
CA GLY A 39 -13.20 7.75 -16.76
C GLY A 39 -14.54 7.24 -16.25
N PRO A 40 -15.66 7.92 -16.51
CA PRO A 40 -16.98 7.60 -15.92
C PRO A 40 -17.59 6.31 -16.45
N ASP A 41 -17.03 5.73 -17.48
CA ASP A 41 -17.49 4.51 -18.14
C ASP A 41 -16.87 3.21 -17.59
N TRP A 42 -16.07 3.33 -16.52
CA TRP A 42 -15.44 2.21 -15.83
C TRP A 42 -15.48 2.40 -14.30
N PRO A 43 -15.86 1.38 -13.53
CA PRO A 43 -16.45 0.12 -13.97
C PRO A 43 -17.87 0.30 -14.54
N LYS A 44 -18.37 -0.73 -15.22
CA LYS A 44 -19.79 -0.81 -15.54
C LYS A 44 -20.59 -1.12 -14.26
N PRO A 45 -21.90 -0.85 -14.25
CA PRO A 45 -22.76 -1.27 -13.15
C PRO A 45 -22.55 -2.74 -12.81
N LEU A 46 -22.40 -3.04 -11.52
CA LEU A 46 -22.21 -4.40 -11.05
C LEU A 46 -23.45 -5.26 -11.35
N PRO A 47 -23.25 -6.52 -11.77
CA PRO A 47 -24.38 -7.44 -12.01
C PRO A 47 -25.09 -7.80 -10.71
N ASN A 48 -26.22 -8.47 -10.82
CA ASN A 48 -26.95 -9.06 -9.69
C ASN A 48 -27.28 -8.10 -8.54
N LYS A 49 -27.38 -6.80 -8.82
CA LYS A 49 -27.59 -5.76 -7.80
C LYS A 49 -26.47 -5.70 -6.74
N TRP A 50 -25.27 -6.14 -7.08
CA TRP A 50 -24.14 -6.10 -6.15
C TRP A 50 -23.73 -4.68 -5.77
N LYS A 51 -23.40 -4.50 -4.50
CA LYS A 51 -22.66 -3.36 -3.98
C LYS A 51 -21.35 -3.88 -3.37
N MET A 52 -20.24 -3.29 -3.76
CA MET A 52 -18.96 -3.60 -3.11
C MET A 52 -18.80 -2.79 -1.83
N GLY A 53 -18.09 -3.34 -0.86
CA GLY A 53 -17.62 -2.64 0.32
C GLY A 53 -16.25 -2.01 0.12
N GLY A 54 -15.56 -1.69 1.22
CA GLY A 54 -14.23 -1.08 1.19
C GLY A 54 -13.21 -1.89 0.41
N VAL A 55 -12.49 -1.25 -0.52
CA VAL A 55 -11.51 -1.90 -1.38
C VAL A 55 -10.14 -1.93 -0.70
N THR A 56 -9.64 -3.14 -0.47
CA THR A 56 -8.38 -3.39 0.26
C THR A 56 -7.32 -4.11 -0.56
N GLY A 57 -7.57 -4.31 -1.85
CA GLY A 57 -6.59 -4.84 -2.78
C GLY A 57 -6.97 -4.56 -4.22
N LEU A 58 -5.99 -4.18 -5.02
CA LEU A 58 -6.09 -4.01 -6.47
C LEU A 58 -4.89 -4.65 -7.14
N ALA A 59 -5.14 -5.39 -8.21
CA ALA A 59 -4.09 -5.90 -9.07
C ALA A 59 -4.54 -5.86 -10.53
N VAL A 60 -3.64 -5.48 -11.42
CA VAL A 60 -3.84 -5.56 -12.87
C VAL A 60 -3.11 -6.80 -13.36
N ASP A 61 -3.81 -7.64 -14.10
CA ASP A 61 -3.25 -8.85 -14.68
C ASP A 61 -2.48 -8.56 -16.00
N LYS A 62 -1.83 -9.58 -16.55
CA LYS A 62 -1.05 -9.47 -17.80
C LYS A 62 -1.87 -9.06 -19.02
N ASP A 63 -3.18 -9.18 -18.94
CA ASP A 63 -4.14 -8.87 -20.00
C ASP A 63 -4.82 -7.50 -19.76
N ASP A 64 -4.31 -6.68 -18.84
CA ASP A 64 -4.87 -5.39 -18.39
C ASP A 64 -6.27 -5.48 -17.79
N ASN A 65 -6.69 -6.63 -17.28
CA ASN A 65 -7.91 -6.76 -16.50
C ASN A 65 -7.61 -6.46 -15.03
N VAL A 66 -8.62 -6.09 -14.27
CA VAL A 66 -8.46 -5.59 -12.91
C VAL A 66 -9.13 -6.51 -11.91
N TRP A 67 -8.33 -7.09 -11.02
CA TRP A 67 -8.81 -7.79 -9.84
C TRP A 67 -9.00 -6.81 -8.70
N VAL A 68 -10.15 -6.94 -8.03
CA VAL A 68 -10.53 -6.12 -6.87
C VAL A 68 -10.83 -7.03 -5.70
N LEU A 69 -10.14 -6.81 -4.60
CA LEU A 69 -10.48 -7.36 -3.29
C LEU A 69 -11.25 -6.31 -2.52
N ASN A 70 -12.51 -6.61 -2.21
CA ASN A 70 -13.34 -5.75 -1.37
C ASN A 70 -13.78 -6.45 -0.10
N ARG A 71 -14.30 -5.68 0.85
CA ARG A 71 -14.79 -6.15 2.14
C ARG A 71 -16.31 -6.03 2.22
N PRO A 72 -17.07 -7.02 1.77
CA PRO A 72 -18.53 -6.97 1.81
C PRO A 72 -19.11 -6.67 3.19
N ASN A 73 -18.45 -7.12 4.26
CA ASN A 73 -18.91 -6.88 5.64
C ASN A 73 -18.75 -5.43 6.14
N ASP A 74 -18.14 -4.54 5.36
CA ASP A 74 -18.09 -3.10 5.68
C ASP A 74 -19.46 -2.44 5.40
N LEU A 75 -20.28 -3.02 4.52
CA LEU A 75 -21.60 -2.51 4.17
C LEU A 75 -22.54 -2.53 5.37
N VAL A 76 -23.26 -1.44 5.56
CA VAL A 76 -24.29 -1.35 6.60
C VAL A 76 -25.67 -1.78 6.06
N SER A 77 -26.58 -2.12 6.96
CA SER A 77 -27.87 -2.73 6.60
C SER A 77 -28.68 -1.92 5.60
N ILE A 78 -28.64 -0.58 5.66
CA ILE A 78 -29.36 0.28 4.71
C ILE A 78 -28.84 0.16 3.27
N GLU A 79 -27.60 -0.24 3.09
CA GLU A 79 -26.96 -0.38 1.77
C GLU A 79 -27.31 -1.70 1.09
N VAL A 80 -27.80 -2.67 1.85
CA VAL A 80 -28.09 -4.04 1.39
C VAL A 80 -29.53 -4.47 1.73
N HIS A 81 -30.47 -3.55 1.72
CA HIS A 81 -31.87 -3.81 2.03
C HIS A 81 -32.55 -4.81 1.09
N GLN A 82 -31.99 -5.05 -0.12
CA GLN A 82 -32.50 -6.10 -1.02
C GLN A 82 -32.35 -7.50 -0.44
N GLU A 83 -31.43 -7.72 0.53
CA GLU A 83 -31.22 -9.02 1.15
C GLU A 83 -32.18 -9.32 2.30
N GLN A 84 -32.97 -8.35 2.71
CA GLN A 84 -34.01 -8.57 3.74
C GLN A 84 -35.09 -9.53 3.24
N ASP A 85 -35.78 -10.18 4.15
CA ASP A 85 -36.89 -11.08 3.83
C ASP A 85 -38.14 -10.65 4.60
N PRO A 86 -39.11 -10.03 3.91
CA PRO A 86 -39.10 -9.66 2.48
C PRO A 86 -38.11 -8.52 2.19
N PRO A 87 -37.67 -8.35 0.93
CA PRO A 87 -36.81 -7.24 0.54
C PRO A 87 -37.44 -5.88 0.86
N LEU A 88 -36.60 -4.97 1.42
CA LEU A 88 -37.05 -3.63 1.81
C LEU A 88 -36.66 -2.55 0.80
N ALA A 89 -35.88 -2.88 -0.25
CA ALA A 89 -35.53 -1.99 -1.35
C ALA A 89 -35.23 -2.76 -2.62
N ASP A 90 -35.17 -2.05 -3.76
CA ASP A 90 -34.83 -2.62 -5.06
C ASP A 90 -33.32 -2.92 -5.23
N CYS A 91 -32.46 -2.31 -4.41
CA CYS A 91 -31.02 -2.48 -4.33
C CYS A 91 -30.60 -2.50 -2.84
N CYS A 92 -29.54 -3.07 -2.46
CA CYS A 92 -28.55 -3.88 -3.15
C CYS A 92 -28.29 -5.16 -2.35
N VAL A 93 -27.38 -6.01 -2.86
CA VAL A 93 -26.89 -7.20 -2.18
C VAL A 93 -25.37 -7.15 -2.11
N HIS A 94 -24.76 -7.83 -1.15
CA HIS A 94 -23.30 -7.92 -1.02
C HIS A 94 -22.67 -8.52 -2.27
N ALA A 95 -21.65 -7.86 -2.79
CA ALA A 95 -20.82 -8.44 -3.84
C ALA A 95 -19.93 -9.55 -3.26
N PRO A 96 -19.47 -10.52 -4.08
CA PRO A 96 -18.38 -11.41 -3.70
C PRO A 96 -17.12 -10.61 -3.31
N ALA A 97 -16.29 -11.14 -2.39
CA ALA A 97 -15.07 -10.45 -1.94
C ALA A 97 -14.08 -10.20 -3.10
N MET A 98 -14.02 -11.11 -4.06
CA MET A 98 -13.16 -10.99 -5.23
C MET A 98 -13.99 -10.73 -6.48
N ILE A 99 -13.65 -9.67 -7.21
CA ILE A 99 -14.30 -9.29 -8.47
C ILE A 99 -13.24 -9.04 -9.53
N HIS A 100 -13.42 -9.61 -10.71
CA HIS A 100 -12.53 -9.44 -11.86
C HIS A 100 -13.24 -8.64 -12.96
N PHE A 101 -12.66 -7.52 -13.33
CA PHE A 101 -13.17 -6.64 -14.39
C PHE A 101 -12.32 -6.75 -15.64
N ASP A 102 -12.96 -6.77 -16.80
CA ASP A 102 -12.26 -6.57 -18.06
C ASP A 102 -11.86 -5.08 -18.27
N LYS A 103 -11.08 -4.81 -19.31
CA LYS A 103 -10.67 -3.44 -19.69
C LYS A 103 -11.85 -2.50 -19.95
N ALA A 104 -13.01 -3.04 -20.35
CA ALA A 104 -14.20 -2.27 -20.61
C ALA A 104 -15.03 -2.00 -19.34
N GLY A 105 -14.69 -2.66 -18.23
CA GLY A 105 -15.32 -2.51 -16.94
C GLY A 105 -16.44 -3.52 -16.66
N ASN A 106 -16.61 -4.54 -17.49
CA ASN A 106 -17.56 -5.61 -17.22
C ASN A 106 -16.97 -6.59 -16.20
N VAL A 107 -17.78 -7.11 -15.32
CA VAL A 107 -17.41 -8.23 -14.45
C VAL A 107 -17.34 -9.50 -15.32
N ILE A 108 -16.16 -10.12 -15.34
CA ILE A 108 -15.90 -11.35 -16.11
C ILE A 108 -15.75 -12.58 -15.23
N GLU A 109 -15.37 -12.38 -13.96
CA GLU A 109 -15.18 -13.45 -12.99
C GLU A 109 -15.36 -12.92 -11.58
N SER A 110 -15.77 -13.76 -10.65
CA SER A 110 -15.85 -13.42 -9.23
C SER A 110 -15.87 -14.69 -8.39
N PHE A 111 -15.40 -14.60 -7.17
CA PHE A 111 -15.53 -15.68 -6.19
C PHE A 111 -15.58 -15.13 -4.76
N ASP A 112 -16.22 -15.88 -3.88
CA ASP A 112 -16.22 -15.57 -2.48
C ASP A 112 -14.91 -16.03 -1.81
N ALA A 113 -14.40 -15.17 -0.96
CA ALA A 113 -13.28 -15.45 -0.09
C ALA A 113 -13.50 -14.73 1.24
N PRO A 114 -12.88 -15.18 2.34
CA PRO A 114 -12.82 -14.37 3.54
C PRO A 114 -12.23 -13.02 3.18
N GLN A 115 -12.90 -11.97 3.62
CA GLN A 115 -12.36 -10.63 3.38
C GLN A 115 -10.99 -10.47 4.01
N GLY A 116 -10.14 -9.66 3.37
CA GLY A 116 -8.74 -9.53 3.72
C GLY A 116 -8.19 -8.14 3.42
N HIS A 117 -6.87 -8.05 3.39
CA HIS A 117 -6.13 -6.84 3.03
C HIS A 117 -4.86 -7.21 2.27
N GLY A 118 -4.59 -6.47 1.19
CA GLY A 118 -3.49 -6.80 0.28
C GLY A 118 -3.77 -8.01 -0.60
N MET A 119 -3.38 -7.90 -1.86
CA MET A 119 -3.50 -8.98 -2.83
C MET A 119 -2.40 -8.95 -3.87
N ALA A 120 -2.12 -10.08 -4.48
CA ALA A 120 -1.27 -10.19 -5.64
C ALA A 120 -1.83 -11.21 -6.63
N VAL A 121 -1.41 -11.08 -7.89
CA VAL A 121 -1.66 -12.05 -8.97
C VAL A 121 -0.30 -12.48 -9.52
N ASP A 122 -0.01 -13.78 -9.54
CA ASP A 122 1.24 -14.28 -10.14
C ASP A 122 1.12 -14.42 -11.66
N LYS A 123 2.23 -14.72 -12.32
CA LYS A 123 2.26 -14.87 -13.78
C LYS A 123 1.39 -16.02 -14.31
N GLN A 124 1.08 -17.00 -13.47
CA GLN A 124 0.19 -18.10 -13.78
C GLN A 124 -1.28 -17.74 -13.62
N GLY A 125 -1.57 -16.58 -13.00
CA GLY A 125 -2.92 -16.08 -12.73
C GLY A 125 -3.50 -16.55 -11.39
N PHE A 126 -2.72 -17.18 -10.52
CA PHE A 126 -3.18 -17.47 -9.16
C PHE A 126 -3.27 -16.20 -8.32
N ILE A 127 -4.27 -16.16 -7.46
CA ILE A 127 -4.55 -15.03 -6.58
C ILE A 127 -3.98 -15.30 -5.19
N TYR A 128 -3.34 -14.29 -4.62
CA TYR A 128 -2.88 -14.30 -3.23
C TYR A 128 -3.65 -13.26 -2.45
N ILE A 129 -4.27 -13.65 -1.34
CA ILE A 129 -5.06 -12.75 -0.49
C ILE A 129 -4.50 -12.78 0.92
N GLY A 130 -4.25 -11.58 1.48
CA GLY A 130 -3.88 -11.39 2.86
C GLY A 130 -5.09 -11.47 3.78
N GLN A 131 -5.04 -12.36 4.74
CA GLN A 131 -6.06 -12.61 5.76
C GLN A 131 -5.39 -12.73 7.13
N ASN A 132 -5.67 -13.72 7.96
CA ASN A 132 -4.82 -14.06 9.10
C ASN A 132 -3.43 -14.60 8.66
N THR A 133 -3.34 -15.06 7.42
CA THR A 133 -2.12 -15.33 6.67
C THR A 133 -2.36 -15.06 5.19
N VAL A 134 -1.35 -15.23 4.35
CA VAL A 134 -1.51 -15.19 2.90
C VAL A 134 -1.98 -16.54 2.40
N ARG A 135 -3.09 -16.57 1.66
CA ARG A 135 -3.60 -17.78 0.99
C ARG A 135 -3.53 -17.63 -0.51
N LYS A 136 -3.10 -18.71 -1.16
CA LYS A 136 -3.11 -18.86 -2.62
C LYS A 136 -4.43 -19.45 -3.06
N TYR A 137 -5.09 -18.82 -4.02
CA TYR A 137 -6.39 -19.22 -4.56
C TYR A 137 -6.28 -19.60 -6.03
N ASP A 138 -7.05 -20.60 -6.42
CA ASP A 138 -7.41 -20.83 -7.82
C ASP A 138 -8.54 -19.84 -8.19
N PRO A 139 -8.31 -18.90 -9.11
CA PRO A 139 -9.30 -17.88 -9.45
C PRO A 139 -10.58 -18.47 -10.05
N LYS A 140 -10.49 -19.60 -10.77
CA LYS A 140 -11.64 -20.23 -11.44
C LYS A 140 -12.59 -20.91 -10.47
N THR A 141 -12.08 -21.42 -9.36
CA THR A 141 -12.87 -22.21 -8.41
C THR A 141 -13.03 -21.54 -7.05
N GLY A 142 -12.27 -20.47 -6.76
CA GLY A 142 -12.20 -19.83 -5.45
C GLY A 142 -11.61 -20.73 -4.37
N LYS A 143 -10.99 -21.88 -4.72
CA LYS A 143 -10.42 -22.81 -3.76
C LYS A 143 -9.05 -22.36 -3.27
N VAL A 144 -8.83 -22.50 -1.97
CA VAL A 144 -7.51 -22.33 -1.36
C VAL A 144 -6.63 -23.51 -1.78
N LEU A 145 -5.48 -23.20 -2.35
CA LEU A 145 -4.49 -24.19 -2.80
C LEU A 145 -3.36 -24.36 -1.77
N ALA A 146 -2.97 -23.27 -1.11
CA ALA A 146 -1.88 -23.27 -0.14
C ALA A 146 -1.97 -22.00 0.74
N ALA A 147 -1.20 -21.98 1.84
CA ALA A 147 -1.10 -20.83 2.72
C ALA A 147 0.31 -20.68 3.29
N ILE A 148 0.75 -19.45 3.50
CA ILE A 148 2.01 -19.15 4.20
C ILE A 148 1.88 -19.56 5.67
N PRO A 149 2.91 -20.13 6.30
CA PRO A 149 2.89 -20.46 7.73
C PRO A 149 2.61 -19.22 8.59
N HIS A 150 1.75 -19.37 9.58
CA HIS A 150 1.42 -18.36 10.56
C HIS A 150 1.38 -18.93 11.98
N ILE A 151 1.44 -18.05 12.98
CA ILE A 151 1.32 -18.47 14.37
C ILE A 151 -0.08 -19.04 14.67
N PRO A 152 -0.22 -20.00 15.59
CA PRO A 152 -1.48 -20.73 15.82
C PRO A 152 -2.51 -19.94 16.65
N GLU A 153 -2.10 -18.85 17.32
CA GLU A 153 -2.94 -18.11 18.25
C GLU A 153 -2.68 -16.59 18.16
N ASN A 154 -3.66 -15.80 18.51
CA ASN A 154 -3.53 -14.35 18.61
C ASN A 154 -2.91 -13.91 19.95
N ALA A 155 -2.69 -12.60 20.13
CA ALA A 155 -2.12 -12.04 21.36
C ALA A 155 -2.96 -12.28 22.64
N ASN A 156 -4.23 -12.67 22.49
CA ASN A 156 -5.10 -13.03 23.61
C ASN A 156 -5.10 -14.53 23.91
N GLY A 157 -4.21 -15.32 23.27
CA GLY A 157 -4.12 -16.76 23.41
C GLY A 157 -5.29 -17.53 22.79
N GLN A 158 -6.10 -16.85 21.95
CA GLN A 158 -7.19 -17.51 21.24
C GLN A 158 -6.64 -18.10 19.95
N PRO A 159 -7.05 -19.32 19.56
CA PRO A 159 -6.71 -19.85 18.26
C PRO A 159 -7.09 -18.85 17.17
N PHE A 160 -6.22 -18.66 16.17
CA PHE A 160 -6.67 -18.01 14.95
C PHE A 160 -7.83 -18.81 14.40
N ASP A 161 -8.94 -18.12 14.15
CA ASP A 161 -10.05 -18.72 13.45
C ASP A 161 -9.57 -19.08 12.04
N ASN A 162 -9.24 -20.37 11.86
CA ASN A 162 -8.91 -20.92 10.57
C ASN A 162 -10.14 -21.10 9.69
N ASN A 163 -11.34 -20.87 10.29
CA ASN A 163 -12.55 -20.78 9.52
C ASN A 163 -12.59 -19.37 8.92
N PRO A 164 -12.22 -19.23 7.64
CA PRO A 164 -12.42 -17.99 6.98
C PRO A 164 -13.89 -17.66 7.16
N ARG A 165 -14.22 -16.47 7.63
CA ARG A 165 -15.59 -15.98 7.53
C ARG A 165 -15.92 -15.98 6.05
N ILE A 166 -16.39 -17.13 5.61
CA ILE A 166 -16.89 -17.32 4.26
C ILE A 166 -18.22 -16.60 4.25
N GLY A 167 -18.21 -15.48 3.58
CA GLY A 167 -19.42 -14.80 3.31
C GLY A 167 -20.05 -14.07 4.49
N TRP A 168 -20.81 -13.13 4.13
CA TRP A 168 -21.73 -12.39 4.95
C TRP A 168 -22.78 -13.34 5.59
N VAL A 169 -23.01 -13.19 6.89
CA VAL A 169 -24.14 -13.88 7.53
C VAL A 169 -25.35 -12.97 7.39
N LYS A 170 -26.34 -13.41 6.62
CA LYS A 170 -27.61 -12.70 6.39
C LYS A 170 -28.17 -12.17 7.71
N GLY A 171 -28.37 -10.86 7.82
CA GLY A 171 -28.92 -10.20 9.01
C GLY A 171 -27.90 -9.70 10.06
N GLN A 172 -26.61 -9.90 9.85
CA GLN A 172 -25.56 -9.29 10.67
C GLN A 172 -24.89 -8.15 9.93
N GLY A 173 -25.59 -7.03 9.77
CA GLY A 173 -24.97 -5.77 9.35
C GLY A 173 -24.08 -5.22 10.46
N GLY A 174 -22.82 -5.03 10.20
CA GLY A 174 -21.87 -4.40 11.10
C GLY A 174 -20.44 -4.79 10.74
N ALA A 175 -19.54 -3.81 10.73
CA ALA A 175 -18.11 -4.05 10.59
C ALA A 175 -17.64 -5.01 11.68
N GLY A 176 -17.61 -6.29 11.37
CA GLY A 176 -16.94 -7.26 12.22
C GLY A 176 -15.44 -6.94 12.20
N PRO A 177 -14.72 -7.12 13.33
CA PRO A 177 -13.29 -6.95 13.32
C PRO A 177 -12.69 -7.83 12.20
N VAL A 178 -11.89 -7.24 11.33
CA VAL A 178 -11.11 -8.00 10.36
C VAL A 178 -10.29 -8.99 11.16
N ALA A 179 -10.54 -10.29 10.97
CA ALA A 179 -9.77 -11.32 11.63
C ALA A 179 -8.30 -11.14 11.18
N GLY A 180 -7.40 -10.88 12.13
CA GLY A 180 -5.98 -10.73 11.85
C GLY A 180 -5.35 -9.39 12.26
N PHE A 181 -6.12 -8.36 12.57
CA PHE A 181 -5.54 -7.16 13.16
C PHE A 181 -5.17 -7.40 14.61
N ILE A 182 -3.94 -7.86 14.84
CA ILE A 182 -3.28 -7.59 16.10
C ILE A 182 -2.77 -6.15 15.97
N ALA A 183 -3.62 -5.19 16.32
CA ALA A 183 -3.12 -3.87 16.63
C ALA A 183 -2.08 -4.05 17.75
N VAL A 184 -0.81 -3.80 17.46
CA VAL A 184 0.07 -3.34 18.50
C VAL A 184 -0.68 -2.15 19.08
N PRO A 185 -0.96 -2.06 20.39
CA PRO A 185 -1.63 -0.91 20.92
C PRO A 185 -0.75 0.30 20.60
N ASN A 186 -1.08 1.03 19.54
CA ASN A 186 -0.54 2.36 19.35
C ASN A 186 -1.00 3.14 20.57
N ALA A 187 -0.14 3.97 21.13
CA ALA A 187 -0.45 4.85 22.25
C ALA A 187 -1.68 5.74 21.98
N ASP A 188 -2.12 5.79 20.75
CA ASP A 188 -3.37 6.41 20.30
C ASP A 188 -4.33 5.30 19.84
N GLY A 189 -5.30 4.97 20.71
CA GLY A 189 -6.35 4.01 20.40
C GLY A 189 -7.06 4.34 19.10
N GLY A 190 -6.66 3.67 18.03
CA GLY A 190 -7.30 3.74 16.71
C GLY A 190 -8.73 3.26 16.81
N ARG A 191 -9.66 4.18 16.83
CA ARG A 191 -11.10 3.95 16.77
C ARG A 191 -11.54 3.79 15.31
N GLY A 192 -11.61 2.56 14.86
CA GLY A 192 -12.64 2.20 13.89
C GLY A 192 -13.91 1.94 14.67
N GLY A 193 -14.86 2.85 14.67
CA GLY A 193 -16.14 2.65 15.35
C GLY A 193 -16.70 3.98 15.88
N ARG A 194 -17.74 4.47 15.25
CA ARG A 194 -18.59 5.54 15.80
C ARG A 194 -19.18 5.10 17.13
N GLY A 195 -18.91 5.86 18.18
CA GLY A 195 -19.72 5.82 19.41
C GLY A 195 -18.90 5.89 20.70
N GLY A 196 -18.99 6.99 21.40
CA GLY A 196 -18.70 7.10 22.82
C GLY A 196 -17.62 8.10 23.24
N ARG A 197 -18.06 9.29 23.61
CA ARG A 197 -17.32 10.26 24.44
C ARG A 197 -16.89 9.60 25.74
N GLY A 198 -15.62 9.72 26.10
CA GLY A 198 -15.12 9.37 27.42
C GLY A 198 -13.64 9.73 27.50
N GLY A 199 -13.34 10.98 27.91
CA GLY A 199 -11.98 11.39 28.23
C GLY A 199 -11.51 10.72 29.52
N GLY A 200 -10.41 9.98 29.46
CA GLY A 200 -9.67 9.48 30.61
C GLY A 200 -8.25 10.04 30.58
N ARG A 201 -7.94 10.95 31.49
CA ARG A 201 -6.58 11.40 31.78
C ARG A 201 -5.77 10.18 32.28
N ALA A 202 -4.68 9.87 31.57
CA ALA A 202 -3.66 8.96 32.11
C ALA A 202 -2.91 9.70 33.24
N GLY A 203 -3.18 9.32 34.45
CA GLY A 203 -2.38 9.70 35.60
C GLY A 203 -1.14 8.81 35.67
N GLY A 204 0.05 9.41 35.69
CA GLY A 204 1.30 8.72 35.99
C GLY A 204 1.25 8.18 37.43
N GLY A 205 1.51 6.91 37.58
CA GLY A 205 1.77 6.22 38.86
C GLY A 205 2.72 5.07 38.58
N ASP A 206 3.79 4.99 39.34
CA ASP A 206 4.69 3.82 39.41
C ASP A 206 3.88 2.57 39.80
N GLY A 207 3.27 1.94 38.82
CA GLY A 207 2.35 0.82 39.04
C GLY A 207 2.84 -0.43 38.30
N ALA A 208 2.63 -1.60 38.93
CA ALA A 208 2.83 -2.89 38.31
C ALA A 208 2.17 -2.93 36.91
N ALA A 209 2.85 -3.55 35.93
CA ALA A 209 2.34 -3.70 34.56
C ALA A 209 0.90 -4.25 34.59
N THR A 210 0.03 -3.67 33.76
CA THR A 210 -1.34 -4.15 33.64
C THR A 210 -1.34 -5.58 33.07
N GLN A 211 -2.41 -6.33 33.33
CA GLN A 211 -2.57 -7.70 32.80
C GLN A 211 -2.42 -7.72 31.27
N ALA A 212 -2.93 -6.70 30.56
CA ALA A 212 -2.78 -6.57 29.12
C ALA A 212 -1.31 -6.40 28.71
N GLN A 213 -0.54 -5.59 29.44
CA GLN A 213 0.90 -5.41 29.18
C GLN A 213 1.69 -6.69 29.43
N LEU A 214 1.33 -7.46 30.48
CA LEU A 214 1.96 -8.76 30.76
C LEU A 214 1.64 -9.79 29.68
N GLN A 215 0.40 -9.84 29.20
CA GLN A 215 -0.02 -10.70 28.09
C GLN A 215 0.72 -10.35 26.80
N GLN A 216 0.81 -9.06 26.48
CA GLN A 216 1.55 -8.57 25.31
C GLN A 216 3.03 -8.94 25.39
N SER A 217 3.66 -8.74 26.56
CA SER A 217 5.07 -9.10 26.77
C SER A 217 5.31 -10.60 26.63
N ALA A 218 4.41 -11.43 27.16
CA ALA A 218 4.47 -12.87 27.03
C ALA A 218 4.29 -13.33 25.57
N PHE A 219 3.38 -12.68 24.83
CA PHE A 219 3.16 -12.93 23.42
C PHE A 219 4.41 -12.59 22.59
N ILE A 220 5.01 -11.41 22.80
CA ILE A 220 6.25 -10.98 22.12
C ILE A 220 7.41 -11.93 22.46
N ALA A 221 7.51 -12.39 23.71
CA ALA A 221 8.55 -13.34 24.11
C ALA A 221 8.38 -14.70 23.40
N LYS A 222 7.13 -15.13 23.17
CA LYS A 222 6.82 -16.37 22.45
C LYS A 222 7.02 -16.24 20.93
N TYR A 223 6.64 -15.11 20.37
CA TYR A 223 6.72 -14.79 18.96
C TYR A 223 7.51 -13.51 18.71
N PRO A 224 8.83 -13.52 18.89
CA PRO A 224 9.67 -12.32 18.69
C PRO A 224 9.70 -11.89 17.22
N PRO A 225 10.24 -10.69 16.91
CA PRO A 225 10.36 -10.21 15.55
C PRO A 225 11.10 -11.17 14.60
N THR A 226 11.94 -12.05 15.12
CA THR A 226 12.66 -13.09 14.37
C THR A 226 11.82 -14.31 14.00
N THR A 227 10.57 -14.40 14.45
CA THR A 227 9.66 -15.51 14.12
C THR A 227 9.52 -15.66 12.61
N PRO A 228 9.90 -16.81 12.01
CA PRO A 228 9.98 -17.00 10.55
C PRO A 228 8.63 -17.37 9.92
N MET A 229 7.55 -16.79 10.44
CA MET A 229 6.17 -16.98 9.96
C MET A 229 5.38 -15.69 10.19
N ILE A 230 4.18 -15.61 9.66
CA ILE A 230 3.29 -14.47 9.85
C ILE A 230 2.83 -14.42 11.31
N VAL A 231 2.97 -13.25 11.92
CA VAL A 231 2.60 -12.98 13.33
C VAL A 231 1.46 -11.98 13.43
N GLY A 232 1.44 -10.98 12.57
CA GLY A 232 0.44 -9.91 12.57
C GLY A 232 -0.56 -10.01 11.42
N GLY A 233 -1.29 -8.93 11.18
CA GLY A 233 -2.18 -8.78 10.03
C GLY A 233 -1.39 -8.54 8.75
N ILE A 234 -1.96 -8.96 7.62
CA ILE A 234 -1.37 -8.72 6.31
C ILE A 234 -1.89 -7.38 5.78
N GLU A 235 -0.96 -6.54 5.29
CA GLU A 235 -1.30 -5.24 4.70
C GLU A 235 -1.03 -5.22 3.19
N GLU A 236 0.03 -5.88 2.73
CA GLU A 236 0.38 -5.89 1.31
C GLU A 236 1.06 -7.20 0.92
N ILE A 237 0.90 -7.58 -0.35
CA ILE A 237 1.49 -8.79 -0.93
C ILE A 237 2.03 -8.42 -2.31
N ARG A 238 3.24 -8.89 -2.63
CA ARG A 238 3.80 -8.80 -3.99
C ARG A 238 4.51 -10.10 -4.34
N THR A 239 4.33 -10.57 -5.56
CA THR A 239 5.06 -11.71 -6.11
C THR A 239 6.20 -11.24 -7.00
N ASP A 240 7.30 -11.96 -6.94
CA ASP A 240 8.42 -11.84 -7.88
C ASP A 240 8.69 -13.22 -8.48
N ASP A 241 7.95 -13.54 -9.53
CA ASP A 241 8.03 -14.83 -10.20
C ASP A 241 9.41 -15.11 -10.81
N ALA A 242 10.17 -14.06 -11.14
CA ALA A 242 11.48 -14.21 -11.78
C ALA A 242 12.52 -14.83 -10.84
N VAL A 243 12.36 -14.64 -9.52
CA VAL A 243 13.25 -15.14 -8.48
C VAL A 243 12.55 -16.09 -7.51
N ASN A 244 11.32 -16.52 -7.84
CA ASN A 244 10.50 -17.40 -7.02
C ASN A 244 10.32 -16.87 -5.58
N GLU A 245 9.87 -15.61 -5.45
CA GLU A 245 9.67 -14.99 -4.15
C GLU A 245 8.29 -14.35 -4.02
N ILE A 246 7.76 -14.42 -2.80
CA ILE A 246 6.58 -13.67 -2.37
C ILE A 246 6.96 -12.83 -1.15
N TYR A 247 6.61 -11.56 -1.22
CA TYR A 247 6.89 -10.56 -0.20
C TYR A 247 5.58 -10.18 0.48
N VAL A 248 5.63 -10.09 1.79
CA VAL A 248 4.45 -9.86 2.62
C VAL A 248 4.76 -8.75 3.63
N ALA A 249 3.92 -7.72 3.67
CA ALA A 249 3.90 -6.77 4.77
C ALA A 249 3.13 -7.41 5.93
N ASP A 250 3.85 -7.86 6.93
CA ASP A 250 3.31 -8.35 8.19
C ASP A 250 3.31 -7.20 9.20
N ASN A 251 2.13 -6.79 9.62
CA ASN A 251 1.91 -5.61 10.47
C ASN A 251 2.26 -5.86 11.96
N ALA A 252 2.89 -6.99 12.29
CA ALA A 252 3.45 -7.21 13.62
C ALA A 252 4.58 -6.22 13.91
N PHE A 253 4.68 -5.77 15.16
CA PHE A 253 5.75 -4.84 15.59
C PHE A 253 5.80 -3.53 14.78
N GLY A 254 4.65 -2.95 14.48
CA GLY A 254 4.54 -1.76 13.65
C GLY A 254 4.73 -2.02 12.14
N GLY A 255 5.33 -3.14 11.79
CA GLY A 255 5.53 -3.57 10.41
C GLY A 255 6.88 -4.21 10.15
N ARG A 256 6.87 -5.29 9.39
CA ARG A 256 8.06 -5.94 8.84
C ARG A 256 7.77 -6.49 7.46
N VAL A 257 8.74 -6.47 6.58
CA VAL A 257 8.66 -7.15 5.28
C VAL A 257 9.19 -8.55 5.45
N MET A 258 8.36 -9.54 5.12
CA MET A 258 8.69 -10.96 5.21
C MET A 258 8.76 -11.56 3.80
N VAL A 259 9.78 -12.33 3.51
CA VAL A 259 10.02 -12.93 2.19
C VAL A 259 10.01 -14.43 2.31
N PHE A 260 9.19 -15.06 1.48
CA PHE A 260 9.07 -16.51 1.39
C PHE A 260 9.33 -16.97 -0.05
N SER A 261 9.61 -18.26 -0.26
CA SER A 261 9.58 -18.82 -1.59
C SER A 261 8.13 -18.84 -2.11
N LEU A 262 7.93 -18.54 -3.39
CA LEU A 262 6.59 -18.47 -4.00
C LEU A 262 5.96 -19.85 -4.18
N ASP A 263 6.80 -20.87 -4.41
CA ASP A 263 6.36 -22.25 -4.69
C ASP A 263 6.03 -23.07 -3.44
N LYS A 264 6.82 -22.89 -2.35
CA LYS A 264 6.70 -23.72 -1.14
C LYS A 264 6.35 -22.94 0.13
N PHE A 265 6.36 -21.58 0.04
CA PHE A 265 6.16 -20.69 1.19
C PHE A 265 7.18 -20.92 2.33
N GLU A 266 8.41 -21.30 1.98
CA GLU A 266 9.52 -21.39 2.92
C GLU A 266 10.07 -19.99 3.21
N PHE A 267 10.28 -19.67 4.49
CA PHE A 267 10.84 -18.39 4.89
C PHE A 267 12.28 -18.22 4.36
N LYS A 268 12.57 -17.08 3.78
CA LYS A 268 13.89 -16.73 3.23
C LYS A 268 14.60 -15.64 4.03
N ARG A 269 13.94 -14.52 4.31
CA ARG A 269 14.45 -13.36 5.01
C ARG A 269 13.34 -12.39 5.39
N GLY A 270 13.68 -11.35 6.14
CA GLY A 270 12.80 -10.23 6.42
C GLY A 270 13.57 -9.06 7.04
N TRP A 271 12.95 -7.90 7.06
CA TRP A 271 13.52 -6.68 7.62
C TRP A 271 12.46 -5.71 8.13
N GLY A 272 12.87 -4.80 9.03
CA GLY A 272 12.09 -3.70 9.57
C GLY A 272 12.41 -2.35 8.92
N ALA A 273 12.05 -1.29 9.62
CA ALA A 273 12.41 0.08 9.23
C ALA A 273 13.93 0.23 9.11
N TYR A 274 14.38 1.14 8.22
CA TYR A 274 15.79 1.41 7.95
C TYR A 274 16.64 0.18 7.58
N GLY A 275 15.98 -0.91 7.17
CA GLY A 275 16.65 -2.17 6.86
C GLY A 275 17.12 -2.95 8.09
N HIS A 276 16.58 -2.65 9.26
CA HIS A 276 16.88 -3.42 10.48
C HIS A 276 16.64 -4.90 10.24
N LYS A 277 17.59 -5.73 10.59
CA LYS A 277 17.38 -7.18 10.60
C LYS A 277 16.24 -7.51 11.56
N LEU A 278 15.55 -8.61 11.35
CA LEU A 278 14.46 -9.01 12.26
C LEU A 278 14.86 -9.06 13.74
N SER A 279 16.14 -9.40 14.03
CA SER A 279 16.70 -9.39 15.39
C SER A 279 16.98 -8.01 15.97
N GLU A 280 16.95 -6.97 15.14
CA GLU A 280 17.25 -5.58 15.51
C GLU A 280 15.98 -4.75 15.69
N ILE A 281 14.83 -5.28 15.26
CA ILE A 281 13.52 -4.60 15.39
C ILE A 281 13.21 -4.42 16.88
N SER A 282 13.02 -3.17 17.29
CA SER A 282 12.61 -2.84 18.65
C SER A 282 11.17 -3.29 18.92
N THR A 283 10.91 -3.75 20.12
CA THR A 283 9.55 -4.05 20.58
C THR A 283 9.01 -3.01 21.57
N LYS A 284 9.71 -1.90 21.72
CA LYS A 284 9.35 -0.81 22.62
C LYS A 284 8.34 0.11 21.93
N PRO A 285 7.17 0.38 22.53
CA PRO A 285 6.14 1.23 21.92
C PRO A 285 6.64 2.62 21.49
N GLU A 286 7.55 3.24 22.24
CA GLU A 286 8.10 4.55 21.96
C GLU A 286 8.94 4.60 20.66
N ASP A 287 9.52 3.48 20.24
CA ASP A 287 10.29 3.40 19.01
C ASP A 287 9.40 3.33 17.75
N HIS A 288 8.12 2.98 17.93
CA HIS A 288 7.06 2.93 16.91
C HIS A 288 6.12 4.14 16.95
N ALA A 289 6.41 5.14 17.77
CA ALA A 289 5.54 6.31 17.93
C ALA A 289 5.96 7.43 16.98
N TYR A 290 4.98 8.06 16.34
CA TYR A 290 5.16 9.25 15.51
C TYR A 290 4.14 10.33 15.90
N THR A 291 4.60 11.56 15.97
CA THR A 291 3.76 12.74 16.16
C THR A 291 3.90 13.64 14.93
N PRO A 292 2.81 14.16 14.36
CA PRO A 292 2.88 15.03 13.19
C PRO A 292 3.90 16.17 13.33
N ASN A 293 4.73 16.36 12.32
CA ASN A 293 5.86 17.28 12.28
C ASN A 293 6.93 17.05 13.36
N GLY A 294 6.88 15.92 14.06
CA GLY A 294 7.88 15.51 15.02
C GLY A 294 9.03 14.71 14.39
N PRO A 295 9.96 14.21 15.22
CA PRO A 295 10.99 13.29 14.76
C PRO A 295 10.39 12.01 14.19
N MET A 296 11.02 11.45 13.14
CA MET A 296 10.60 10.15 12.60
C MET A 296 10.79 9.04 13.64
N ALA A 297 9.85 8.11 13.67
CA ALA A 297 9.95 6.91 14.50
C ALA A 297 11.17 6.08 14.09
N LYS A 298 11.77 5.37 15.05
CA LYS A 298 12.94 4.49 14.79
C LYS A 298 12.54 3.22 14.06
N GLU A 299 11.30 2.75 14.28
CA GLU A 299 10.72 1.58 13.64
C GLU A 299 9.51 1.98 12.80
N PHE A 300 8.96 1.07 12.00
CA PHE A 300 7.69 1.31 11.34
C PHE A 300 6.58 1.55 12.36
N VAL A 301 5.68 2.47 12.02
CA VAL A 301 4.57 2.87 12.90
C VAL A 301 3.33 2.02 12.65
N GLY A 302 3.11 1.62 11.40
CA GLY A 302 2.02 0.70 11.05
C GLY A 302 1.33 1.00 9.71
N HIS A 303 0.54 0.03 9.26
CA HIS A 303 -0.08 -0.01 7.94
C HIS A 303 0.96 0.09 6.81
N LEU A 304 1.82 -0.92 6.77
CA LEU A 304 2.92 -1.00 5.83
C LEU A 304 2.46 -1.57 4.49
N THR A 305 2.48 -0.76 3.44
CA THR A 305 2.30 -1.22 2.06
C THR A 305 3.62 -1.14 1.31
N PHE A 306 3.75 -1.85 0.21
CA PHE A 306 4.96 -1.74 -0.60
C PHE A 306 4.75 -2.16 -2.06
N ASN A 307 5.67 -1.73 -2.92
CA ASN A 307 5.76 -2.19 -4.29
C ASN A 307 7.22 -2.16 -4.78
N PHE A 308 7.49 -2.82 -5.90
CA PHE A 308 8.82 -2.92 -6.49
C PHE A 308 8.94 -2.11 -7.77
N SER A 309 10.03 -1.38 -7.89
CA SER A 309 10.39 -0.73 -9.15
C SER A 309 11.14 -1.68 -10.08
N ASN A 310 11.14 -1.36 -11.39
CA ASN A 310 11.80 -2.16 -12.42
C ASN A 310 13.32 -2.31 -12.23
N ASP A 311 13.94 -1.37 -11.50
CA ASP A 311 15.36 -1.41 -11.13
C ASP A 311 15.62 -2.17 -9.83
N GLY A 312 14.62 -2.89 -9.30
CA GLY A 312 14.79 -3.83 -8.21
C GLY A 312 14.79 -3.21 -6.81
N LEU A 313 14.25 -1.99 -6.66
CA LEU A 313 14.06 -1.36 -5.36
C LEU A 313 12.65 -1.64 -4.81
N ALA A 314 12.57 -1.82 -3.50
CA ALA A 314 11.34 -1.92 -2.75
C ALA A 314 11.02 -0.56 -2.11
N TYR A 315 9.82 -0.06 -2.34
CA TYR A 315 9.29 1.16 -1.75
C TYR A 315 8.21 0.77 -0.74
N ALA A 316 8.53 0.89 0.53
CA ALA A 316 7.65 0.53 1.64
C ALA A 316 7.07 1.81 2.26
N ALA A 317 5.78 2.02 2.09
CA ALA A 317 5.06 3.14 2.66
C ALA A 317 4.59 2.79 4.08
N ASP A 318 5.13 3.50 5.06
CA ASP A 318 4.74 3.48 6.46
C ASP A 318 3.66 4.56 6.67
N ARG A 319 2.40 4.15 6.46
CA ARG A 319 1.28 5.10 6.37
C ARG A 319 1.19 6.00 7.58
N THR A 320 1.17 5.40 8.77
CA THR A 320 1.02 6.14 10.01
C THR A 320 2.27 6.94 10.38
N GLY A 321 3.44 6.54 9.86
CA GLY A 321 4.70 7.26 9.99
C GLY A 321 4.92 8.38 8.97
N ASN A 322 3.97 8.60 8.03
CA ASN A 322 4.04 9.64 6.99
C ASN A 322 5.33 9.60 6.17
N ARG A 323 5.79 8.40 5.79
CA ARG A 323 7.06 8.22 5.08
C ARG A 323 7.06 6.99 4.19
N ILE A 324 8.00 6.98 3.26
CA ILE A 324 8.29 5.82 2.43
C ILE A 324 9.76 5.44 2.62
N HIS A 325 10.05 4.19 2.95
CA HIS A 325 11.40 3.65 2.98
C HIS A 325 11.71 2.94 1.66
N VAL A 326 12.88 3.25 1.10
CA VAL A 326 13.39 2.60 -0.09
C VAL A 326 14.53 1.67 0.31
N THR A 327 14.39 0.39 -0.03
CA THR A 327 15.42 -0.64 0.17
C THR A 327 15.70 -1.36 -1.14
N ASP A 328 16.76 -2.14 -1.21
CA ASP A 328 16.81 -3.19 -2.22
C ASP A 328 15.98 -4.42 -1.76
N LYS A 329 15.85 -5.43 -2.61
CA LYS A 329 15.10 -6.66 -2.30
C LYS A 329 15.75 -7.53 -1.23
N GLN A 330 16.93 -7.17 -0.75
CA GLN A 330 17.60 -7.80 0.38
C GLN A 330 17.35 -7.06 1.70
N GLY A 331 16.66 -5.92 1.66
CA GLY A 331 16.37 -5.09 2.82
C GLY A 331 17.43 -4.03 3.11
N ASN A 332 18.45 -3.87 2.27
CA ASN A 332 19.44 -2.82 2.49
C ASN A 332 18.83 -1.45 2.22
N PHE A 333 18.79 -0.60 3.24
CA PHE A 333 18.22 0.74 3.21
C PHE A 333 18.98 1.68 2.25
N LYS A 334 18.23 2.50 1.50
CA LYS A 334 18.76 3.44 0.52
C LYS A 334 18.29 4.88 0.77
N LEU A 335 17.02 5.08 1.08
CA LEU A 335 16.41 6.41 1.13
C LEU A 335 15.16 6.40 2.01
N GLU A 336 14.93 7.48 2.75
CA GLU A 336 13.65 7.83 3.37
C GLU A 336 13.03 9.02 2.61
N ILE A 337 11.76 8.88 2.25
CA ILE A 337 10.96 9.95 1.64
C ILE A 337 9.85 10.30 2.63
N LYS A 338 9.82 11.52 3.09
CA LYS A 338 8.79 12.04 3.98
C LYS A 338 7.66 12.63 3.17
N LEU A 339 6.42 12.42 3.59
CA LEU A 339 5.25 12.86 2.84
C LEU A 339 4.19 13.43 3.76
N ALA A 340 3.83 14.70 3.56
CA ALA A 340 2.79 15.37 4.32
C ALA A 340 2.91 15.12 5.83
N GLU A 341 4.09 15.41 6.40
CA GLU A 341 4.47 15.12 7.79
C GLU A 341 3.48 15.68 8.82
N TYR A 342 2.68 16.66 8.44
CA TYR A 342 1.62 17.26 9.26
C TYR A 342 0.39 16.37 9.44
N THR A 343 0.26 15.27 8.66
CA THR A 343 -0.94 14.44 8.68
C THR A 343 -1.05 13.70 10.01
N GLY A 344 -2.22 13.80 10.63
CA GLY A 344 -2.52 13.16 11.91
C GLY A 344 -2.92 11.70 11.78
N VAL A 345 -3.85 11.28 12.62
CA VAL A 345 -4.34 9.89 12.67
C VAL A 345 -4.84 9.44 11.29
N GLY A 346 -4.37 8.28 10.86
CA GLY A 346 -4.62 7.72 9.53
C GLY A 346 -3.41 7.77 8.62
N GLY A 347 -2.55 8.81 8.75
CA GLY A 347 -1.31 8.97 8.00
C GLY A 347 -1.52 9.30 6.52
N SER A 348 -0.42 9.57 5.82
CA SER A 348 -0.42 10.09 4.44
C SER A 348 0.18 9.13 3.40
N ALA A 349 0.96 8.15 3.80
CA ALA A 349 1.71 7.29 2.88
C ALA A 349 1.05 5.90 2.78
N GLY A 350 0.00 5.80 1.98
CA GLY A 350 -0.78 4.57 1.76
C GLY A 350 -0.23 3.68 0.64
N GLY A 351 -1.05 3.40 -0.39
CA GLY A 351 -0.65 2.57 -1.53
C GLY A 351 0.58 3.12 -2.27
N VAL A 352 1.29 2.25 -2.95
CA VAL A 352 2.51 2.57 -3.70
C VAL A 352 2.39 2.08 -5.13
N MET A 353 2.53 3.00 -6.11
CA MET A 353 2.53 2.67 -7.52
C MET A 353 3.54 3.54 -8.29
N PHE A 354 3.87 3.14 -9.50
CA PHE A 354 4.83 3.82 -10.35
C PHE A 354 4.21 4.20 -11.69
N SER A 355 4.80 5.24 -12.32
CA SER A 355 4.49 5.55 -13.70
C SER A 355 4.86 4.40 -14.63
N ASN A 356 4.12 4.29 -15.74
CA ASN A 356 4.26 3.19 -16.69
C ASN A 356 5.42 3.38 -17.71
N ASP A 357 6.21 4.45 -17.59
CA ASP A 357 7.41 4.59 -18.41
C ASP A 357 8.50 3.60 -17.99
N LYS A 358 9.40 3.24 -18.93
CA LYS A 358 10.45 2.24 -18.69
C LYS A 358 11.27 2.50 -17.41
N ASP A 359 11.55 3.77 -17.15
CA ASP A 359 12.39 4.18 -16.03
C ASP A 359 11.58 4.42 -14.73
N GLN A 360 10.24 4.32 -14.82
CA GLN A 360 9.31 4.60 -13.73
C GLN A 360 9.69 5.89 -12.99
N LYS A 361 9.73 7.00 -13.75
CA LYS A 361 10.23 8.29 -13.26
C LYS A 361 9.41 8.86 -12.12
N LEU A 362 8.14 8.47 -12.02
CA LEU A 362 7.22 8.96 -11.02
C LEU A 362 6.85 7.85 -10.04
N LEU A 363 6.72 8.24 -8.78
CA LEU A 363 6.15 7.45 -7.69
C LEU A 363 4.78 8.04 -7.35
N TYR A 364 3.76 7.20 -7.29
CA TYR A 364 2.39 7.55 -6.90
C TYR A 364 2.12 7.00 -5.51
N ILE A 365 1.55 7.81 -4.64
CA ILE A 365 1.22 7.44 -3.26
C ILE A 365 -0.20 7.85 -2.96
N SER A 366 -1.06 6.90 -2.65
CA SER A 366 -2.41 7.17 -2.18
C SER A 366 -2.37 7.68 -0.74
N ASP A 367 -3.14 8.74 -0.49
CA ASP A 367 -3.28 9.36 0.82
C ASP A 367 -4.76 9.33 1.25
N LEU A 368 -5.06 8.35 2.07
CA LEU A 368 -6.40 8.08 2.56
C LEU A 368 -6.94 9.23 3.42
N THR A 369 -6.07 9.88 4.18
CA THR A 369 -6.47 10.92 5.14
C THR A 369 -6.74 12.25 4.44
N ASN A 370 -5.86 12.65 3.51
CA ASN A 370 -6.02 13.89 2.76
C ASN A 370 -6.82 13.70 1.47
N ASN A 371 -7.15 12.47 1.09
CA ASN A 371 -7.87 12.12 -0.13
C ASN A 371 -7.18 12.61 -1.40
N HIS A 372 -5.88 12.31 -1.48
CA HIS A 372 -5.02 12.64 -2.62
C HIS A 372 -4.32 11.41 -3.17
N ILE A 373 -3.94 11.49 -4.45
CA ILE A 373 -2.83 10.72 -5.01
C ILE A 373 -1.68 11.69 -5.19
N TRP A 374 -0.61 11.49 -4.44
CA TRP A 374 0.61 12.28 -4.54
C TRP A 374 1.46 11.78 -5.70
N PHE A 375 2.05 12.70 -6.43
CA PHE A 375 3.02 12.41 -7.49
C PHE A 375 4.39 12.92 -7.06
N LEU A 376 5.35 12.01 -6.98
CA LEU A 376 6.71 12.32 -6.57
C LEU A 376 7.68 11.97 -7.70
N ASP A 377 8.77 12.72 -7.80
CA ASP A 377 9.94 12.28 -8.54
C ASP A 377 10.52 11.04 -7.81
N ARG A 378 10.49 9.89 -8.45
CA ARG A 378 10.87 8.61 -7.80
C ARG A 378 12.30 8.61 -7.30
N LYS A 379 13.22 9.25 -8.03
CA LYS A 379 14.64 9.25 -7.71
C LYS A 379 14.99 10.11 -6.50
N THR A 380 14.32 11.23 -6.37
CA THR A 380 14.62 12.24 -5.34
C THR A 380 13.62 12.26 -4.19
N GLY A 381 12.46 11.65 -4.36
CA GLY A 381 11.34 11.73 -3.41
C GLY A 381 10.63 13.09 -3.39
N LYS A 382 11.01 14.02 -4.29
CA LYS A 382 10.40 15.36 -4.32
C LYS A 382 8.94 15.29 -4.77
N VAL A 383 8.04 15.89 -4.00
CA VAL A 383 6.64 16.06 -4.40
C VAL A 383 6.56 17.01 -5.60
N LEU A 384 5.89 16.55 -6.66
CA LEU A 384 5.67 17.30 -7.91
C LEU A 384 4.26 17.87 -7.98
N GLY A 385 3.32 17.26 -7.26
CA GLY A 385 1.91 17.65 -7.22
C GLY A 385 1.05 16.52 -6.68
N SER A 386 -0.25 16.74 -6.74
CA SER A 386 -1.23 15.73 -6.36
C SER A 386 -2.48 15.84 -7.22
N MET A 387 -3.34 14.83 -7.19
CA MET A 387 -4.70 14.89 -7.72
C MET A 387 -5.70 14.41 -6.68
N GLY A 388 -6.95 14.81 -6.85
CA GLY A 388 -8.06 14.42 -5.99
C GLY A 388 -8.34 15.44 -4.89
N GLN A 389 -9.47 15.26 -4.30
CA GLN A 389 -10.00 16.00 -3.15
C GLN A 389 -11.05 15.13 -2.47
N MET A 390 -11.36 15.45 -1.21
CA MET A 390 -12.43 14.75 -0.50
C MET A 390 -13.77 14.93 -1.20
N GLY A 391 -14.49 13.82 -1.45
CA GLY A 391 -15.82 13.84 -2.02
C GLY A 391 -16.26 12.48 -2.58
N GLU A 392 -17.55 12.33 -2.81
CA GLU A 392 -18.17 11.11 -3.33
C GLU A 392 -18.41 11.13 -4.85
N SER A 393 -18.26 12.29 -5.49
CA SER A 393 -18.39 12.41 -6.95
C SER A 393 -17.24 11.71 -7.66
N GLY A 394 -17.49 11.29 -8.91
CA GLY A 394 -16.43 10.72 -9.75
C GLY A 394 -15.25 11.69 -9.91
N GLY A 395 -14.03 11.17 -9.73
CA GLY A 395 -12.81 11.96 -9.73
C GLY A 395 -12.42 12.58 -8.38
N SER A 396 -13.29 12.54 -7.37
CA SER A 396 -12.98 12.83 -5.97
C SER A 396 -12.74 11.53 -5.21
N PHE A 397 -12.25 11.59 -3.98
CA PHE A 397 -11.96 10.42 -3.16
C PHE A 397 -12.63 10.51 -1.78
N PHE A 398 -13.02 9.36 -1.25
CA PHE A 398 -13.40 9.23 0.13
C PHE A 398 -12.79 7.96 0.74
N GLY A 399 -11.55 8.11 1.21
CA GLY A 399 -10.75 7.01 1.72
C GLY A 399 -9.99 6.26 0.63
N VAL A 400 -9.33 6.98 -0.32
CA VAL A 400 -8.47 6.37 -1.32
C VAL A 400 -7.34 5.59 -0.64
N HIS A 401 -7.22 4.31 -0.99
CA HIS A 401 -6.37 3.39 -0.23
C HIS A 401 -5.45 2.54 -1.11
N MET A 402 -5.98 1.97 -2.17
CA MET A 402 -5.23 1.11 -3.09
C MET A 402 -5.15 1.75 -4.47
N GLU A 403 -4.06 1.44 -5.18
CA GLU A 403 -3.85 1.89 -6.55
C GLU A 403 -3.15 0.83 -7.38
N ALA A 404 -3.46 0.82 -8.67
CA ALA A 404 -2.83 -0.03 -9.67
C ALA A 404 -2.75 0.70 -11.01
N THR A 405 -1.81 0.32 -11.88
CA THR A 405 -1.70 0.86 -13.24
C THR A 405 -1.72 -0.26 -14.27
N ASP A 406 -2.33 -0.01 -15.43
CA ASP A 406 -2.28 -0.93 -16.56
C ASP A 406 -1.16 -0.59 -17.56
N SER A 407 -1.02 -1.41 -18.60
CA SER A 407 0.01 -1.23 -19.63
C SER A 407 -0.11 0.08 -20.44
N LYS A 408 -1.27 0.75 -20.39
CA LYS A 408 -1.55 2.03 -21.05
C LYS A 408 -1.35 3.23 -20.13
N GLY A 409 -0.98 2.99 -18.88
CA GLY A 409 -0.80 4.02 -17.86
C GLY A 409 -2.11 4.54 -17.29
N ASN A 410 -3.23 3.84 -17.47
CA ASN A 410 -4.43 4.15 -16.70
C ASN A 410 -4.17 3.84 -15.23
N LEU A 411 -4.65 4.73 -14.36
CA LEU A 411 -4.57 4.58 -12.92
C LEU A 411 -5.93 4.11 -12.40
N TYR A 412 -5.93 3.01 -11.67
CA TYR A 412 -7.08 2.49 -10.94
C TYR A 412 -6.91 2.78 -9.48
N THR A 413 -7.98 3.20 -8.81
CA THR A 413 -8.01 3.48 -7.38
C THR A 413 -9.08 2.68 -6.68
N GLY A 414 -8.80 2.22 -5.47
CA GLY A 414 -9.75 1.58 -4.58
C GLY A 414 -9.94 2.41 -3.33
N GLU A 415 -11.18 2.56 -2.89
CA GLU A 415 -11.55 3.37 -1.75
C GLU A 415 -12.16 2.51 -0.65
N VAL A 416 -11.75 2.80 0.59
CA VAL A 416 -12.35 2.24 1.83
C VAL A 416 -13.33 3.26 2.42
N PHE A 417 -13.82 3.01 3.63
CA PHE A 417 -14.84 3.81 4.30
C PHE A 417 -16.10 3.95 3.43
N ALA A 418 -16.73 5.12 3.45
CA ALA A 418 -17.91 5.40 2.65
C ALA A 418 -17.65 5.56 1.13
N GLY A 419 -16.39 5.58 0.71
CA GLY A 419 -16.05 5.55 -0.72
C GLY A 419 -16.49 4.24 -1.38
N GLU A 420 -16.09 3.11 -0.83
CA GLU A 420 -16.55 1.75 -1.19
C GLU A 420 -16.67 1.51 -2.69
N ARG A 421 -15.67 1.94 -3.44
CA ARG A 421 -15.70 1.89 -4.91
C ARG A 421 -14.31 1.75 -5.51
N VAL A 422 -14.32 1.45 -6.79
CA VAL A 422 -13.14 1.57 -7.66
C VAL A 422 -13.37 2.63 -8.72
N GLN A 423 -12.33 3.36 -9.10
CA GLN A 423 -12.37 4.33 -10.17
C GLN A 423 -11.22 4.12 -11.13
N ARG A 424 -11.41 4.50 -12.40
CA ARG A 424 -10.35 4.56 -13.41
C ARG A 424 -10.05 6.00 -13.80
N PHE A 425 -8.77 6.33 -13.87
CA PHE A 425 -8.27 7.60 -14.37
C PHE A 425 -7.38 7.34 -15.59
N VAL A 426 -7.62 8.06 -16.67
CA VAL A 426 -6.84 7.91 -17.90
C VAL A 426 -5.87 9.07 -18.06
N PRO A 427 -4.64 8.86 -18.61
CA PRO A 427 -3.71 9.96 -18.89
C PRO A 427 -4.39 11.04 -19.75
N ALA A 428 -4.28 12.30 -19.34
CA ALA A 428 -4.99 13.41 -20.01
C ALA A 428 -4.53 13.62 -21.45
N ASP A 429 -3.30 13.25 -21.78
CA ASP A 429 -2.72 13.32 -23.13
C ASP A 429 -3.06 12.11 -24.00
N SER A 430 -3.63 11.05 -23.44
CA SER A 430 -4.10 9.87 -24.19
C SER A 430 -5.29 10.22 -25.10
N PRO A 431 -5.57 9.42 -26.13
CA PRO A 431 -6.75 9.63 -26.98
C PRO A 431 -8.05 9.71 -26.18
N ARG A 432 -8.21 8.86 -25.15
CA ARG A 432 -9.39 8.86 -24.28
C ARG A 432 -9.42 10.10 -23.39
N GLY A 433 -8.28 10.52 -22.82
CA GLY A 433 -8.19 11.72 -21.99
C GLY A 433 -8.56 12.98 -22.77
N LYS A 434 -8.09 13.12 -23.99
CA LYS A 434 -8.45 14.22 -24.90
C LYS A 434 -9.95 14.23 -25.23
N LEU A 435 -10.55 13.07 -25.48
CA LEU A 435 -11.98 12.96 -25.69
C LEU A 435 -12.78 13.40 -24.46
N LEU A 436 -12.40 12.94 -23.27
CA LEU A 436 -13.05 13.35 -22.02
C LEU A 436 -12.93 14.86 -21.77
N GLU A 437 -11.80 15.47 -22.10
CA GLU A 437 -11.60 16.92 -22.04
C GLU A 437 -12.55 17.66 -22.98
N GLN A 438 -12.73 17.16 -24.20
CA GLN A 438 -13.67 17.76 -25.16
C GLN A 438 -15.13 17.66 -24.66
N LEU A 439 -15.52 16.50 -24.15
CA LEU A 439 -16.87 16.28 -23.63
C LEU A 439 -17.17 17.16 -22.43
N SER A 440 -16.21 17.40 -21.53
CA SER A 440 -16.39 18.29 -20.37
C SER A 440 -16.61 19.76 -20.74
N ARG A 441 -16.22 20.19 -21.94
CA ARG A 441 -16.43 21.56 -22.44
C ARG A 441 -17.79 21.76 -23.12
N VAL A 442 -18.46 20.67 -23.48
CA VAL A 442 -19.77 20.71 -24.20
C VAL A 442 -20.93 20.59 -23.23
N GLN A 443 -20.73 20.10 -22.02
CA GLN A 443 -21.75 20.09 -20.98
C GLN A 443 -21.78 21.47 -20.29
N PRO A 444 -22.93 22.17 -20.27
CA PRO A 444 -23.08 23.47 -19.63
C PRO A 444 -22.95 23.40 -18.11
#